data_e4cc1cd8a6fec9307781bfa688766d8d
#
_entry.id   e4cc1cd8a6fec9307781bfa688766d8d
#
_cell.length_a   1.000
_cell.length_b   1.000
_cell.length_c   1.000
_cell.angle_alpha   90.00
_cell.angle_beta   90.00
_cell.angle_gamma   90.00
#
_symmetry.space_group_name_H-M   'P 1'
#
loop_
_entity.id
_entity.type
_entity.pdbx_description
1 polymer ?
#
loop_
_entity_poly.entity_id
_entity_poly.type
_entity_poly.pdbx_seq_one_letter_code
_entity_poly.pdbx_strand_id
1 'polypeptide(L)'
;MTSSRRRFGFTLVELLVVIAIIGILIGLLLPAVQAAREAARRMQCTNNLKQLGLSAQNFHDVHNHIPPIAQNNSKFSRVSWLVMILPYVEQSAAWNEFASGGNLRLSTAGNPSSSRTDAKVDPYKAAPWEWDIACWYVSMPAKICPSDPSGADSAAQWFPGRTNYRASLGDATIASCYFGPDGKKSRGPFCVDNGGETRDFSYITDGTSNTLMFAEVPTHATTGGSDDKTLNIKTGILTGKNPQWASTCVGFQDPNDVNSFVSSVVTRPWLGRRWADGMYIYSSFNTVLPPNSVHCIYSTSDAERSIVTPGSYHSGGVNVSFCDGSVRFISETIDCGDSSANNDDYRGKGGKSPYGVWGAIGTANAGETDITL
;
A
#
# COMPACT_ATOMS: atom_id res chain seq x y z
N MET A 1 -58.18 -20.86 -45.76
CA MET A 1 -57.88 -19.39 -45.82
C MET A 1 -56.49 -19.15 -45.21
N THR A 2 -55.47 -19.05 -46.06
CA THR A 2 -54.10 -18.79 -45.64
C THR A 2 -53.86 -17.30 -45.59
N SER A 3 -53.69 -16.77 -44.37
CA SER A 3 -53.37 -15.34 -44.19
C SER A 3 -51.95 -15.08 -44.66
N SER A 4 -51.78 -14.36 -45.74
CA SER A 4 -50.49 -13.88 -46.24
C SER A 4 -49.99 -12.75 -45.35
N ARG A 5 -49.01 -13.04 -44.48
CA ARG A 5 -48.29 -12.02 -43.72
C ARG A 5 -47.44 -11.16 -44.69
N ARG A 6 -47.78 -9.90 -44.89
CA ARG A 6 -46.91 -8.96 -45.60
C ARG A 6 -45.58 -8.84 -44.86
N ARG A 7 -44.49 -9.26 -45.48
CA ARG A 7 -43.14 -8.99 -45.03
C ARG A 7 -42.78 -7.55 -45.41
N PHE A 8 -42.67 -6.69 -44.46
CA PHE A 8 -42.10 -5.36 -44.68
C PHE A 8 -40.59 -5.51 -44.93
N GLY A 9 -40.12 -5.11 -46.09
CA GLY A 9 -38.70 -5.04 -46.41
C GLY A 9 -38.07 -3.81 -45.73
N PHE A 10 -36.93 -3.98 -45.10
CA PHE A 10 -36.16 -2.88 -44.50
C PHE A 10 -35.32 -2.21 -45.59
N THR A 11 -35.33 -0.91 -45.69
CA THR A 11 -34.51 -0.18 -46.67
C THR A 11 -33.10 0.01 -46.21
N LEU A 12 -32.11 0.08 -47.10
CA LEU A 12 -30.69 0.30 -46.78
C LEU A 12 -30.52 1.63 -46.03
N VAL A 13 -31.29 2.65 -46.34
CA VAL A 13 -31.23 3.97 -45.68
C VAL A 13 -31.72 3.88 -44.23
N GLU A 14 -32.82 3.16 -43.97
CA GLU A 14 -33.30 2.96 -42.58
C GLU A 14 -32.26 2.23 -41.72
N LEU A 15 -31.59 1.24 -42.27
CA LEU A 15 -30.50 0.55 -41.55
C LEU A 15 -29.35 1.52 -41.29
N LEU A 16 -28.91 2.30 -42.26
CA LEU A 16 -27.80 3.22 -42.17
C LEU A 16 -28.04 4.32 -41.11
N VAL A 17 -29.24 4.86 -41.05
CA VAL A 17 -29.63 5.87 -40.05
C VAL A 17 -29.61 5.28 -38.64
N VAL A 18 -30.10 4.05 -38.47
CA VAL A 18 -30.11 3.37 -37.16
C VAL A 18 -28.69 3.13 -36.66
N ILE A 19 -27.79 2.60 -37.51
CA ILE A 19 -26.40 2.37 -37.08
C ILE A 19 -25.66 3.70 -36.80
N ALA A 20 -25.96 4.78 -37.55
CA ALA A 20 -25.38 6.08 -37.28
C ALA A 20 -25.82 6.63 -35.92
N ILE A 21 -27.12 6.53 -35.59
CA ILE A 21 -27.63 6.96 -34.27
C ILE A 21 -27.03 6.14 -33.16
N ILE A 22 -26.98 4.81 -33.32
CA ILE A 22 -26.35 3.91 -32.33
C ILE A 22 -24.86 4.27 -32.14
N GLY A 23 -24.15 4.52 -33.24
CA GLY A 23 -22.74 4.91 -33.22
C GLY A 23 -22.51 6.23 -32.44
N ILE A 24 -23.36 7.23 -32.67
CA ILE A 24 -23.27 8.48 -31.92
C ILE A 24 -23.59 8.29 -30.45
N LEU A 25 -24.63 7.52 -30.11
CA LEU A 25 -25.00 7.25 -28.72
C LEU A 25 -23.88 6.50 -27.98
N ILE A 26 -23.30 5.45 -28.58
CA ILE A 26 -22.20 4.72 -27.99
C ILE A 26 -20.98 5.63 -27.83
N GLY A 27 -20.65 6.45 -28.85
CA GLY A 27 -19.52 7.38 -28.82
C GLY A 27 -19.61 8.40 -27.68
N LEU A 28 -20.83 8.84 -27.32
CA LEU A 28 -21.05 9.77 -26.21
C LEU A 28 -21.14 9.05 -24.84
N LEU A 29 -21.74 7.85 -24.79
CA LEU A 29 -21.97 7.14 -23.55
C LEU A 29 -20.70 6.44 -23.01
N LEU A 30 -19.85 5.91 -23.90
CA LEU A 30 -18.70 5.12 -23.48
C LEU A 30 -17.72 5.90 -22.57
N PRO A 31 -17.30 7.14 -22.92
CA PRO A 31 -16.44 7.94 -22.04
C PRO A 31 -17.11 8.26 -20.69
N ALA A 32 -18.40 8.60 -20.71
CA ALA A 32 -19.14 8.92 -19.48
C ALA A 32 -19.27 7.73 -18.54
N VAL A 33 -19.54 6.53 -19.08
CA VAL A 33 -19.61 5.29 -18.28
C VAL A 33 -18.25 4.95 -17.67
N GLN A 34 -17.16 5.12 -18.42
CA GLN A 34 -15.80 4.85 -17.88
C GLN A 34 -15.44 5.84 -16.77
N ALA A 35 -15.74 7.12 -16.94
CA ALA A 35 -15.53 8.13 -15.90
C ALA A 35 -16.35 7.83 -14.63
N ALA A 36 -17.62 7.45 -14.79
CA ALA A 36 -18.49 7.08 -13.68
C ALA A 36 -17.98 5.84 -12.94
N ARG A 37 -17.50 4.83 -13.66
CA ARG A 37 -16.91 3.62 -13.06
C ARG A 37 -15.64 3.94 -12.27
N GLU A 38 -14.76 4.79 -12.80
CA GLU A 38 -13.54 5.19 -12.08
C GLU A 38 -13.87 6.03 -10.84
N ALA A 39 -14.82 6.94 -10.93
CA ALA A 39 -15.31 7.68 -9.76
C ALA A 39 -15.84 6.73 -8.66
N ALA A 40 -16.62 5.72 -9.04
CA ALA A 40 -17.12 4.71 -8.11
C ALA A 40 -15.97 3.90 -7.45
N ARG A 41 -14.98 3.46 -8.23
CA ARG A 41 -13.79 2.77 -7.69
C ARG A 41 -13.02 3.66 -6.72
N ARG A 42 -12.81 4.94 -7.08
CA ARG A 42 -12.14 5.91 -6.19
C ARG A 42 -12.91 6.12 -4.88
N MET A 43 -14.25 6.22 -4.94
CA MET A 43 -15.08 6.29 -3.72
C MET A 43 -14.90 5.06 -2.83
N GLN A 44 -14.81 3.86 -3.41
CA GLN A 44 -14.57 2.64 -2.65
C GLN A 44 -13.18 2.66 -2.00
N CYS A 45 -12.12 3.07 -2.70
CA CYS A 45 -10.77 3.21 -2.12
C CYS A 45 -10.75 4.23 -0.98
N THR A 46 -11.45 5.37 -1.14
CA THR A 46 -11.63 6.38 -0.08
C THR A 46 -12.34 5.78 1.15
N ASN A 47 -13.40 5.01 0.95
CA ASN A 47 -14.12 4.34 2.05
C ASN A 47 -13.25 3.31 2.76
N ASN A 48 -12.43 2.55 2.03
CA ASN A 48 -11.49 1.59 2.62
C ASN A 48 -10.48 2.32 3.54
N LEU A 49 -9.91 3.43 3.07
CA LEU A 49 -9.00 4.26 3.89
C LEU A 49 -9.70 4.82 5.12
N LYS A 50 -10.95 5.25 4.99
CA LYS A 50 -11.74 5.75 6.13
C LYS A 50 -11.98 4.66 7.16
N GLN A 51 -12.33 3.45 6.73
CA GLN A 51 -12.48 2.30 7.61
C GLN A 51 -11.17 1.95 8.34
N LEU A 52 -10.03 1.98 7.64
CA LEU A 52 -8.73 1.76 8.25
C LEU A 52 -8.39 2.84 9.29
N GLY A 53 -8.65 4.11 8.99
CA GLY A 53 -8.46 5.21 9.93
C GLY A 53 -9.29 5.04 11.20
N LEU A 54 -10.58 4.77 11.05
CA LEU A 54 -11.49 4.50 12.18
C LEU A 54 -11.04 3.27 12.98
N SER A 55 -10.57 2.23 12.32
CA SER A 55 -10.10 1.01 13.01
C SER A 55 -8.86 1.25 13.84
N ALA A 56 -7.95 2.11 13.39
CA ALA A 56 -6.78 2.51 14.16
C ALA A 56 -7.16 3.36 15.38
N GLN A 57 -8.18 4.23 15.26
CA GLN A 57 -8.73 4.98 16.39
C GLN A 57 -9.39 4.04 17.41
N ASN A 58 -10.25 3.10 16.95
CA ASN A 58 -10.88 2.10 17.83
C ASN A 58 -9.82 1.20 18.51
N PHE A 59 -8.74 0.86 17.81
CA PHE A 59 -7.62 0.14 18.42
C PHE A 59 -6.98 0.98 19.52
N HIS A 60 -6.74 2.28 19.27
CA HIS A 60 -6.18 3.19 20.26
C HIS A 60 -7.07 3.32 21.51
N ASP A 61 -8.37 3.41 21.34
CA ASP A 61 -9.32 3.52 22.46
C ASP A 61 -9.25 2.32 23.41
N VAL A 62 -8.91 1.14 22.90
CA VAL A 62 -8.79 -0.10 23.69
C VAL A 62 -7.37 -0.27 24.26
N HIS A 63 -6.34 0.06 23.46
CA HIS A 63 -4.94 -0.27 23.80
C HIS A 63 -4.14 0.93 24.30
N ASN A 64 -4.71 2.16 24.25
CA ASN A 64 -4.07 3.44 24.59
C ASN A 64 -2.80 3.76 23.78
N HIS A 65 -2.68 3.19 22.58
CA HIS A 65 -1.61 3.54 21.63
C HIS A 65 -2.05 3.25 20.20
N ILE A 66 -1.42 3.91 19.24
CA ILE A 66 -1.59 3.64 17.80
C ILE A 66 -1.03 2.24 17.49
N PRO A 67 -1.67 1.44 16.61
CA PRO A 67 -1.15 0.13 16.26
C PRO A 67 0.28 0.26 15.71
N PRO A 68 1.28 -0.46 16.26
CA PRO A 68 2.65 -0.34 15.78
C PRO A 68 2.78 -0.88 14.35
N ILE A 69 3.71 -0.31 13.56
CA ILE A 69 3.95 -0.76 12.19
C ILE A 69 4.29 -2.25 12.13
N ALA A 70 5.08 -2.67 13.10
CA ALA A 70 5.43 -4.04 13.36
C ALA A 70 5.48 -4.29 14.85
N GLN A 71 4.90 -5.37 15.29
CA GLN A 71 5.08 -5.85 16.65
C GLN A 71 6.16 -6.93 16.65
N ASN A 72 7.25 -6.68 17.35
CA ASN A 72 8.39 -7.57 17.44
C ASN A 72 8.84 -7.68 18.91
N ASN A 73 8.18 -8.56 19.65
CA ASN A 73 8.46 -8.81 21.05
C ASN A 73 8.50 -10.33 21.33
N SER A 74 8.59 -10.73 22.58
CA SER A 74 8.62 -12.15 22.96
C SER A 74 7.40 -12.97 22.50
N LYS A 75 6.29 -12.31 22.15
CA LYS A 75 5.06 -12.96 21.68
C LYS A 75 4.90 -12.90 20.18
N PHE A 76 5.39 -11.84 19.51
CA PHE A 76 5.16 -11.56 18.11
C PHE A 76 6.46 -11.52 17.32
N SER A 77 6.46 -12.14 16.15
CA SER A 77 7.56 -12.08 15.20
C SER A 77 7.17 -11.20 14.02
N ARG A 78 7.43 -9.89 14.09
CA ARG A 78 7.30 -8.94 12.99
C ARG A 78 5.88 -8.83 12.38
N VAL A 79 4.84 -9.01 13.20
CA VAL A 79 3.44 -8.94 12.74
C VAL A 79 3.06 -7.49 12.46
N SER A 80 2.41 -7.23 11.33
CA SER A 80 2.07 -5.88 10.87
C SER A 80 0.89 -5.26 11.63
N TRP A 81 0.78 -3.94 11.57
CA TRP A 81 -0.36 -3.15 12.06
C TRP A 81 -1.71 -3.65 11.51
N LEU A 82 -1.74 -4.15 10.25
CA LEU A 82 -2.97 -4.67 9.64
C LEU A 82 -3.55 -5.86 10.39
N VAL A 83 -2.69 -6.73 10.93
CA VAL A 83 -3.16 -7.86 11.75
C VAL A 83 -3.76 -7.36 13.05
N MET A 84 -3.14 -6.34 13.67
CA MET A 84 -3.61 -5.77 14.95
C MET A 84 -5.00 -5.16 14.84
N ILE A 85 -5.34 -4.54 13.72
CA ILE A 85 -6.64 -3.90 13.53
C ILE A 85 -7.73 -4.82 12.99
N LEU A 86 -7.45 -6.10 12.70
CA LEU A 86 -8.46 -7.05 12.18
C LEU A 86 -9.77 -7.08 12.97
N PRO A 87 -9.75 -7.08 14.33
CA PRO A 87 -10.99 -7.07 15.11
C PRO A 87 -11.85 -5.83 14.86
N TYR A 88 -11.24 -4.73 14.42
CA TYR A 88 -11.87 -3.41 14.27
C TYR A 88 -12.28 -3.08 12.82
N VAL A 89 -11.96 -3.94 11.85
CA VAL A 89 -12.33 -3.82 10.42
C VAL A 89 -13.34 -4.89 9.99
N GLU A 90 -14.21 -5.35 10.90
CA GLU A 90 -15.22 -6.40 10.63
C GLU A 90 -14.61 -7.74 10.15
N GLN A 91 -13.33 -7.98 10.46
CA GLN A 91 -12.60 -9.20 10.09
C GLN A 91 -12.35 -10.11 11.30
N SER A 92 -13.34 -10.22 12.20
CA SER A 92 -13.25 -11.05 13.41
C SER A 92 -12.99 -12.52 13.11
N ALA A 93 -13.49 -13.04 11.99
CA ALA A 93 -13.22 -14.40 11.56
C ALA A 93 -11.72 -14.61 11.25
N ALA A 94 -11.11 -13.69 10.51
CA ALA A 94 -9.68 -13.73 10.21
C ALA A 94 -8.82 -13.54 11.47
N TRP A 95 -9.26 -12.68 12.39
CA TRP A 95 -8.60 -12.52 13.68
C TRP A 95 -8.67 -13.79 14.53
N ASN A 96 -9.85 -14.44 14.60
CA ASN A 96 -10.02 -15.67 15.37
C ASN A 96 -9.18 -16.82 14.80
N GLU A 97 -9.08 -16.93 13.49
CA GLU A 97 -8.20 -17.90 12.84
C GLU A 97 -6.73 -17.61 13.19
N PHE A 98 -6.31 -16.36 13.14
CA PHE A 98 -4.99 -15.92 13.57
C PHE A 98 -4.74 -16.21 15.06
N ALA A 99 -5.66 -15.81 15.95
CA ALA A 99 -5.50 -15.90 17.40
C ALA A 99 -5.58 -17.35 17.92
N SER A 100 -6.30 -18.25 17.23
CA SER A 100 -6.41 -19.66 17.62
C SER A 100 -5.19 -20.52 17.27
N GLY A 101 -4.15 -19.92 16.66
CA GLY A 101 -3.02 -20.65 16.12
C GLY A 101 -3.35 -21.19 14.74
N GLY A 102 -3.05 -20.41 13.71
CA GLY A 102 -3.44 -20.69 12.33
C GLY A 102 -3.14 -22.11 11.88
N ASN A 103 -4.07 -22.69 11.16
CA ASN A 103 -3.86 -23.99 10.56
C ASN A 103 -2.69 -23.95 9.59
N LEU A 104 -1.83 -24.97 9.64
CA LEU A 104 -0.88 -25.20 8.57
C LEU A 104 -1.66 -25.35 7.26
N ARG A 105 -1.25 -24.65 6.24
CA ARG A 105 -1.71 -24.93 4.90
C ARG A 105 -1.15 -26.28 4.50
N LEU A 106 -2.00 -27.29 4.47
CA LEU A 106 -1.61 -28.57 3.91
C LEU A 106 -1.08 -28.34 2.51
N SER A 107 0.18 -28.66 2.30
CA SER A 107 0.86 -28.62 1.01
C SER A 107 0.17 -29.63 0.05
N THR A 108 -0.95 -29.23 -0.53
CA THR A 108 -1.61 -30.04 -1.56
C THR A 108 -1.00 -29.87 -2.95
N ALA A 109 0.00 -29.05 -3.10
CA ALA A 109 0.60 -28.81 -4.40
C ALA A 109 2.11 -28.54 -4.31
N GLY A 110 2.89 -29.56 -4.00
CA GLY A 110 4.23 -29.71 -4.55
C GLY A 110 5.32 -28.72 -4.16
N ASN A 111 5.20 -27.96 -3.06
CA ASN A 111 6.33 -27.20 -2.53
C ASN A 111 7.02 -28.00 -1.41
N PRO A 112 8.21 -28.58 -1.65
CA PRO A 112 8.91 -29.43 -0.68
C PRO A 112 9.62 -28.64 0.44
N SER A 113 9.37 -27.32 0.56
CA SER A 113 10.10 -26.44 1.48
C SER A 113 9.49 -26.34 2.87
N SER A 114 8.38 -27.01 3.19
CA SER A 114 7.87 -27.02 4.54
C SER A 114 8.57 -28.07 5.38
N SER A 115 9.46 -27.63 6.24
CA SER A 115 10.13 -28.47 7.24
C SER A 115 9.29 -28.65 8.52
N ARG A 116 8.04 -28.15 8.56
CA ARG A 116 7.18 -28.21 9.73
C ARG A 116 6.21 -29.36 9.66
N THR A 117 6.22 -30.16 10.72
CA THR A 117 5.33 -31.31 10.95
C THR A 117 4.19 -31.01 11.92
N ASP A 118 4.15 -29.79 12.47
CA ASP A 118 3.22 -29.44 13.54
C ASP A 118 1.88 -29.03 12.96
N ALA A 119 0.80 -29.64 13.45
CA ALA A 119 -0.56 -29.40 12.98
C ALA A 119 -1.11 -28.00 13.35
N LYS A 120 -0.49 -27.33 14.31
CA LYS A 120 -0.82 -25.96 14.72
C LYS A 120 0.46 -25.15 14.91
N VAL A 121 0.48 -23.97 14.31
CA VAL A 121 1.55 -23.01 14.48
C VAL A 121 1.02 -21.84 15.30
N ASP A 122 1.78 -21.43 16.31
CA ASP A 122 1.50 -20.17 17.00
C ASP A 122 1.81 -19.01 16.01
N PRO A 123 0.79 -18.34 15.45
CA PRO A 123 1.01 -17.32 14.42
C PRO A 123 1.70 -16.08 15.00
N TYR A 124 1.66 -15.92 16.33
CA TYR A 124 2.41 -14.86 17.02
C TYR A 124 3.94 -15.11 16.98
N LYS A 125 4.36 -16.37 16.88
CA LYS A 125 5.76 -16.77 16.79
C LYS A 125 6.21 -17.13 15.39
N ALA A 126 5.25 -17.33 14.49
CA ALA A 126 5.55 -17.67 13.11
C ALA A 126 5.91 -16.42 12.32
N ALA A 127 6.97 -16.53 11.54
CA ALA A 127 7.41 -15.43 10.72
C ALA A 127 6.40 -15.21 9.57
N PRO A 128 5.99 -13.96 9.26
CA PRO A 128 5.02 -13.67 8.20
C PRO A 128 5.46 -14.05 6.79
N TRP A 129 6.71 -14.46 6.61
CA TRP A 129 7.24 -14.99 5.36
C TRP A 129 7.24 -16.52 5.29
N GLU A 130 6.79 -17.21 6.35
CA GLU A 130 6.63 -18.66 6.32
C GLU A 130 5.42 -19.01 5.47
N TRP A 131 5.66 -19.76 4.41
CA TRP A 131 4.69 -20.06 3.35
C TRP A 131 3.63 -21.09 3.75
N ASP A 132 3.78 -21.68 4.92
CA ASP A 132 2.95 -22.81 5.37
C ASP A 132 1.76 -22.40 6.23
N ILE A 133 1.55 -21.10 6.49
CA ILE A 133 0.53 -20.61 7.40
C ILE A 133 -0.67 -20.09 6.62
N ALA A 134 -1.81 -20.74 6.76
CA ALA A 134 -3.01 -20.45 5.99
C ALA A 134 -3.53 -19.01 6.20
N CYS A 135 -3.46 -18.46 7.40
CA CYS A 135 -3.95 -17.10 7.68
C CYS A 135 -3.20 -15.99 6.91
N TRP A 136 -1.95 -16.23 6.47
CA TRP A 136 -1.22 -15.25 5.65
C TRP A 136 -1.77 -15.09 4.23
N TYR A 137 -2.56 -16.07 3.77
CA TYR A 137 -3.13 -16.09 2.41
C TYR A 137 -4.54 -15.50 2.35
N VAL A 138 -5.12 -15.10 3.48
CA VAL A 138 -6.45 -14.52 3.50
C VAL A 138 -6.47 -13.23 2.68
N SER A 139 -7.31 -13.22 1.65
CA SER A 139 -7.62 -12.02 0.90
C SER A 139 -8.76 -11.26 1.56
N MET A 140 -8.56 -9.97 1.79
CA MET A 140 -9.60 -9.11 2.36
C MET A 140 -9.94 -8.00 1.37
N PRO A 141 -11.16 -7.95 0.85
CA PRO A 141 -11.57 -6.93 -0.12
C PRO A 141 -11.32 -5.50 0.35
N ALA A 142 -11.50 -5.21 1.63
CA ALA A 142 -11.24 -3.89 2.22
C ALA A 142 -9.76 -3.45 2.17
N LYS A 143 -8.84 -4.37 1.86
CA LYS A 143 -7.40 -4.07 1.71
C LYS A 143 -6.95 -3.88 0.26
N ILE A 144 -7.86 -4.05 -0.68
CA ILE A 144 -7.56 -3.96 -2.12
C ILE A 144 -8.29 -2.78 -2.72
N CYS A 145 -7.55 -1.95 -3.45
CA CYS A 145 -8.13 -0.88 -4.26
C CYS A 145 -8.64 -1.46 -5.59
N PRO A 146 -9.92 -1.31 -5.94
CA PRO A 146 -10.49 -1.88 -7.17
C PRO A 146 -9.97 -1.23 -8.46
N SER A 147 -9.24 -0.12 -8.37
CA SER A 147 -8.54 0.49 -9.51
C SER A 147 -7.16 -0.11 -9.74
N ASP A 148 -6.62 -0.89 -8.80
CA ASP A 148 -5.35 -1.60 -8.99
C ASP A 148 -5.60 -2.89 -9.78
N PRO A 149 -5.11 -3.01 -11.02
CA PRO A 149 -5.32 -4.20 -11.83
C PRO A 149 -4.66 -5.44 -11.24
N SER A 150 -3.64 -5.27 -10.40
CA SER A 150 -2.92 -6.36 -9.74
C SER A 150 -3.64 -6.89 -8.49
N GLY A 151 -4.55 -6.09 -7.92
CA GLY A 151 -5.26 -6.43 -6.69
C GLY A 151 -6.25 -7.59 -6.85
N ALA A 152 -6.81 -7.76 -8.05
CA ALA A 152 -7.76 -8.83 -8.35
C ALA A 152 -7.10 -10.22 -8.47
N ASP A 153 -5.81 -10.27 -8.77
CA ASP A 153 -5.04 -11.50 -8.97
C ASP A 153 -4.56 -12.15 -7.66
N SER A 154 -5.43 -12.19 -6.67
CA SER A 154 -5.15 -12.86 -5.38
C SER A 154 -5.00 -14.38 -5.48
N ALA A 155 -5.19 -14.94 -6.66
CA ALA A 155 -5.28 -16.37 -6.89
C ALA A 155 -3.95 -17.08 -7.17
N ALA A 156 -2.81 -16.41 -7.11
CA ALA A 156 -1.53 -17.12 -7.09
C ALA A 156 -1.44 -17.88 -5.76
N GLN A 157 -1.73 -19.16 -5.79
CA GLN A 157 -1.80 -20.10 -4.65
C GLN A 157 -0.53 -20.15 -3.79
N TRP A 158 0.50 -19.38 -4.15
CA TRP A 158 1.85 -19.48 -3.65
C TRP A 158 2.35 -18.24 -2.90
N PHE A 159 1.55 -17.16 -2.81
CA PHE A 159 1.99 -15.93 -2.15
C PHE A 159 1.02 -15.49 -1.05
N PRO A 160 1.54 -15.01 0.09
CA PRO A 160 0.74 -14.34 1.12
C PRO A 160 -0.11 -13.23 0.52
N GLY A 161 -1.27 -13.00 1.10
CA GLY A 161 -2.23 -12.02 0.62
C GLY A 161 -1.64 -10.62 0.45
N ARG A 162 -2.28 -9.79 -0.37
CA ARG A 162 -1.83 -8.45 -0.76
C ARG A 162 -2.59 -7.36 -0.03
N THR A 163 -2.02 -6.15 -0.06
CA THR A 163 -2.67 -4.93 0.39
C THR A 163 -2.22 -3.74 -0.43
N ASN A 164 -3.17 -2.84 -0.75
CA ASN A 164 -2.88 -1.54 -1.34
C ASN A 164 -2.70 -0.44 -0.27
N TYR A 165 -2.91 -0.73 1.01
CA TYR A 165 -2.89 0.29 2.04
C TYR A 165 -1.72 0.09 2.98
N ARG A 166 -1.03 1.21 3.30
CA ARG A 166 0.17 1.22 4.11
C ARG A 166 0.15 2.35 5.11
N ALA A 167 0.92 2.18 6.19
CA ALA A 167 1.00 3.13 7.29
C ALA A 167 2.19 4.10 7.14
N SER A 168 2.04 5.32 7.61
CA SER A 168 3.00 6.41 7.47
C SER A 168 4.17 6.28 8.44
N LEU A 169 5.40 6.28 7.93
CA LEU A 169 6.62 6.46 8.70
C LEU A 169 7.12 7.92 8.71
N GLY A 170 6.36 8.83 8.08
CA GLY A 170 6.78 10.20 7.89
C GLY A 170 7.81 10.33 6.76
N ASP A 171 8.63 11.35 6.88
CA ASP A 171 9.64 11.73 5.89
C ASP A 171 11.01 11.06 6.12
N ALA A 172 11.06 9.95 6.87
CA ALA A 172 12.29 9.26 7.19
C ALA A 172 12.43 7.93 6.42
N THR A 173 13.62 7.68 5.87
CA THR A 173 14.01 6.36 5.37
C THR A 173 14.58 5.53 6.51
N ILE A 174 13.96 4.41 6.83
CA ILE A 174 14.29 3.60 8.00
C ILE A 174 14.82 2.24 7.54
N ALA A 175 15.88 1.77 8.20
CA ALA A 175 16.38 0.41 8.03
C ALA A 175 15.70 -0.50 9.04
N SER A 176 15.48 -1.73 8.66
CA SER A 176 15.04 -2.88 9.44
C SER A 176 14.16 -2.64 10.69
N CYS A 177 12.99 -3.24 10.70
CA CYS A 177 12.18 -3.42 11.91
C CYS A 177 12.75 -4.50 12.86
N TYR A 178 13.83 -5.19 12.49
CA TYR A 178 14.28 -6.39 13.18
C TYR A 178 15.06 -6.12 14.46
N PHE A 179 16.06 -5.28 14.41
CA PHE A 179 17.00 -5.15 15.52
C PHE A 179 17.62 -3.76 15.51
N GLY A 180 17.24 -2.92 16.45
CA GLY A 180 17.97 -1.71 16.69
C GLY A 180 17.15 -0.45 16.84
N PRO A 181 17.83 0.65 17.13
CA PRO A 181 17.19 1.94 17.43
C PRO A 181 16.56 2.61 16.22
N ASP A 182 16.66 2.02 15.01
CA ASP A 182 16.19 2.66 13.77
C ASP A 182 14.66 2.73 13.69
N GLY A 183 13.94 1.76 14.25
CA GLY A 183 12.47 1.83 14.31
C GLY A 183 11.92 3.01 15.08
N LYS A 184 12.70 3.54 16.02
CA LYS A 184 12.41 4.76 16.79
C LYS A 184 12.62 6.05 16.00
N LYS A 185 13.31 5.98 14.88
CA LYS A 185 13.69 7.15 14.08
C LYS A 185 12.64 7.53 13.04
N SER A 186 11.49 6.85 13.03
CA SER A 186 10.36 7.31 12.23
C SER A 186 9.89 8.67 12.74
N ARG A 187 9.53 9.55 11.82
CA ARG A 187 9.00 10.88 12.15
C ARG A 187 7.49 10.97 11.95
N GLY A 188 6.87 9.91 11.43
CA GLY A 188 5.42 9.78 11.29
C GLY A 188 4.73 9.27 12.55
N PRO A 189 3.42 9.03 12.49
CA PRO A 189 2.63 8.56 13.65
C PRO A 189 2.94 7.11 14.05
N PHE A 190 3.45 6.31 13.11
CA PHE A 190 3.75 4.90 13.38
C PHE A 190 5.21 4.66 13.77
N CYS A 191 5.42 3.71 14.67
CA CYS A 191 6.73 3.21 15.05
C CYS A 191 6.71 1.67 15.14
N VAL A 192 7.88 1.08 15.38
CA VAL A 192 7.99 -0.36 15.68
C VAL A 192 7.93 -0.57 17.20
N ASP A 193 7.10 -1.50 17.63
CA ASP A 193 7.14 -1.98 19.01
C ASP A 193 8.26 -3.02 19.18
N ASN A 194 9.37 -2.55 19.72
CA ASN A 194 10.54 -3.39 20.11
C ASN A 194 10.60 -3.54 21.65
N GLY A 195 9.51 -4.00 22.25
CA GLY A 195 9.48 -4.27 23.70
C GLY A 195 8.89 -3.14 24.53
N GLY A 196 7.87 -2.46 24.03
CA GLY A 196 7.02 -1.51 24.77
C GLY A 196 7.11 -0.07 24.33
N GLU A 197 7.76 0.23 23.21
CA GLU A 197 7.72 1.56 22.62
C GLU A 197 6.59 1.66 21.62
N THR A 198 5.54 2.34 22.03
CA THR A 198 4.38 2.66 21.23
C THR A 198 4.16 4.17 21.21
N ARG A 199 3.41 4.67 20.25
CA ARG A 199 2.97 6.07 20.16
C ARG A 199 1.48 6.15 20.35
N ASP A 200 1.04 7.19 20.99
CA ASP A 200 -0.38 7.56 21.09
C ASP A 200 -0.67 8.84 20.28
N PHE A 201 -1.91 9.29 20.27
CA PHE A 201 -2.27 10.52 19.57
C PHE A 201 -1.67 11.78 20.19
N SER A 202 -1.20 11.75 21.44
CA SER A 202 -0.52 12.89 22.08
C SER A 202 0.86 13.15 21.48
N TYR A 203 1.46 12.13 20.84
CA TYR A 203 2.71 12.28 20.08
C TYR A 203 2.53 13.16 18.82
N ILE A 204 1.31 13.31 18.31
CA ILE A 204 1.01 14.04 17.07
C ILE A 204 0.76 15.51 17.38
N THR A 205 1.83 16.27 17.64
CA THR A 205 1.75 17.68 18.02
C THR A 205 1.52 18.61 16.83
N ASP A 206 1.79 18.17 15.59
CA ASP A 206 1.56 18.94 14.36
C ASP A 206 0.08 18.98 13.97
N GLY A 207 -0.76 18.21 14.68
CA GLY A 207 -2.20 18.12 14.53
C GLY A 207 -2.64 16.89 13.75
N THR A 208 -3.65 16.19 14.30
CA THR A 208 -4.17 14.95 13.69
C THR A 208 -4.79 15.14 12.31
N SER A 209 -5.29 16.34 12.01
CA SER A 209 -5.84 16.71 10.69
C SER A 209 -4.76 17.07 9.66
N ASN A 210 -3.52 17.25 10.09
CA ASN A 210 -2.37 17.62 9.26
C ASN A 210 -1.39 16.46 9.08
N THR A 211 -1.52 15.37 9.84
CA THR A 211 -0.58 14.24 9.82
C THR A 211 -1.17 13.04 9.12
N LEU A 212 -0.46 12.53 8.12
CA LEU A 212 -0.84 11.33 7.35
C LEU A 212 -0.81 10.07 8.20
N MET A 213 -1.86 9.28 8.12
CA MET A 213 -1.97 7.98 8.78
C MET A 213 -1.76 6.82 7.81
N PHE A 214 -2.58 6.75 6.77
CA PHE A 214 -2.51 5.70 5.76
C PHE A 214 -2.52 6.29 4.35
N ALA A 215 -1.94 5.54 3.40
CA ALA A 215 -2.00 5.87 1.98
C ALA A 215 -2.12 4.63 1.11
N GLU A 216 -2.58 4.82 -0.11
CA GLU A 216 -2.55 3.81 -1.16
C GLU A 216 -1.12 3.59 -1.66
N VAL A 217 -0.76 2.34 -1.93
CA VAL A 217 0.44 1.95 -2.65
C VAL A 217 0.06 0.82 -3.61
N PRO A 218 0.43 0.89 -4.90
CA PRO A 218 0.13 -0.15 -5.86
C PRO A 218 0.73 -1.50 -5.46
N THR A 219 0.09 -2.57 -5.90
CA THR A 219 0.60 -3.93 -5.72
C THR A 219 1.16 -4.48 -7.03
N HIS A 220 2.02 -5.47 -6.96
CA HIS A 220 2.51 -6.18 -8.14
C HIS A 220 1.79 -7.52 -8.30
N ALA A 221 1.23 -7.78 -9.49
CA ALA A 221 0.73 -9.09 -9.86
C ALA A 221 1.92 -10.01 -10.13
N THR A 222 2.21 -10.94 -9.23
CA THR A 222 3.23 -11.96 -9.46
C THR A 222 2.56 -13.23 -9.95
N THR A 223 2.95 -13.66 -11.14
CA THR A 223 2.57 -14.96 -11.71
C THR A 223 3.61 -16.04 -11.46
N GLY A 224 4.78 -15.68 -10.97
CA GLY A 224 5.94 -16.55 -10.78
C GLY A 224 6.78 -16.17 -9.55
N GLY A 225 7.99 -16.66 -9.48
CA GLY A 225 8.89 -16.56 -8.34
C GLY A 225 9.26 -15.14 -7.87
N SER A 226 10.11 -15.09 -6.86
CA SER A 226 10.59 -13.83 -6.25
C SER A 226 11.38 -12.93 -7.18
N ASP A 227 11.68 -13.37 -8.41
CA ASP A 227 12.64 -12.75 -9.33
C ASP A 227 12.00 -12.17 -10.59
N ASP A 228 10.65 -12.09 -10.65
CA ASP A 228 9.98 -11.43 -11.76
C ASP A 228 10.41 -9.96 -11.81
N LYS A 229 11.19 -9.64 -12.84
CA LYS A 229 11.63 -8.27 -13.08
C LYS A 229 10.45 -7.44 -13.59
N THR A 230 10.22 -6.30 -12.96
CA THR A 230 9.31 -5.29 -13.50
C THR A 230 10.01 -3.96 -13.58
N LEU A 231 9.98 -3.35 -14.73
CA LEU A 231 10.52 -1.99 -14.91
C LEU A 231 9.49 -0.92 -14.57
N ASN A 232 8.23 -1.28 -14.30
CA ASN A 232 7.20 -0.32 -13.92
C ASN A 232 7.50 0.29 -12.55
N ILE A 233 7.62 1.62 -12.49
CA ILE A 233 7.98 2.35 -11.27
C ILE A 233 6.92 2.22 -10.17
N LYS A 234 5.64 2.04 -10.51
CA LYS A 234 4.55 1.91 -9.52
C LYS A 234 4.56 0.59 -8.78
N THR A 235 5.10 -0.46 -9.37
CA THR A 235 5.01 -1.83 -8.84
C THR A 235 6.35 -2.48 -8.57
N GLY A 236 7.42 -1.93 -9.15
CA GLY A 236 8.80 -2.38 -8.96
C GLY A 236 9.52 -1.57 -7.90
N ILE A 237 10.37 -2.22 -7.12
CA ILE A 237 11.32 -1.56 -6.25
C ILE A 237 12.73 -1.71 -6.79
N LEU A 238 13.40 -0.60 -7.00
CA LEU A 238 14.80 -0.54 -7.43
C LEU A 238 15.71 -1.01 -6.30
N THR A 239 16.55 -2.02 -6.55
CA THR A 239 17.45 -2.58 -5.54
C THR A 239 18.90 -2.12 -5.73
N GLY A 240 19.67 -2.17 -4.64
CA GLY A 240 21.10 -1.83 -4.68
C GLY A 240 21.37 -0.32 -4.81
N LYS A 241 20.44 0.54 -4.37
CA LYS A 241 20.60 2.00 -4.41
C LYS A 241 20.40 2.57 -3.01
N ASN A 242 21.32 3.43 -2.61
CA ASN A 242 21.25 4.05 -1.29
C ASN A 242 20.12 5.10 -1.22
N PRO A 243 19.03 4.86 -0.45
CA PRO A 243 17.92 5.79 -0.31
C PRO A 243 18.21 6.93 0.68
N GLN A 244 19.46 7.13 1.08
CA GLN A 244 19.87 8.24 1.92
C GLN A 244 19.59 9.59 1.24
N TRP A 245 19.73 9.65 -0.09
CA TRP A 245 19.34 10.75 -0.95
C TRP A 245 18.26 10.28 -1.91
N ALA A 246 17.08 10.88 -1.86
CA ALA A 246 15.98 10.50 -2.71
C ALA A 246 16.28 10.68 -4.21
N SER A 247 17.03 11.71 -4.54
CA SER A 247 17.51 12.01 -5.90
C SER A 247 18.27 10.83 -6.54
N THR A 248 18.98 10.03 -5.73
CA THR A 248 19.66 8.82 -6.23
C THR A 248 18.69 7.83 -6.86
N CYS A 249 17.49 7.67 -6.28
CA CYS A 249 16.51 6.72 -6.78
C CYS A 249 15.81 7.23 -8.05
N VAL A 250 15.50 8.52 -8.08
CA VAL A 250 14.86 9.19 -9.24
C VAL A 250 15.74 9.14 -10.48
N GLY A 251 17.06 9.23 -10.33
CA GLY A 251 18.01 9.19 -11.45
C GLY A 251 18.00 7.89 -12.28
N PHE A 252 17.25 6.88 -11.86
CA PHE A 252 17.07 5.61 -12.59
C PHE A 252 15.69 5.47 -13.28
N GLN A 253 14.87 6.50 -13.24
CA GLN A 253 13.65 6.58 -14.05
C GLN A 253 14.04 6.76 -15.53
N ASP A 254 13.32 6.10 -16.44
CA ASP A 254 13.60 6.22 -17.86
C ASP A 254 13.17 7.62 -18.36
N PRO A 255 14.06 8.42 -18.95
CA PRO A 255 13.71 9.75 -19.46
C PRO A 255 12.71 9.71 -20.63
N ASN A 256 12.57 8.57 -21.32
CA ASN A 256 11.66 8.40 -22.45
C ASN A 256 10.32 7.78 -22.02
N ASP A 257 10.26 7.14 -20.86
CA ASP A 257 9.03 6.57 -20.28
C ASP A 257 9.00 6.81 -18.77
N VAL A 258 8.34 7.85 -18.35
CA VAL A 258 8.22 8.25 -16.94
C VAL A 258 7.55 7.20 -16.04
N ASN A 259 6.94 6.16 -16.63
CA ASN A 259 6.35 5.06 -15.86
C ASN A 259 7.30 3.86 -15.71
N SER A 260 8.52 3.96 -16.22
CA SER A 260 9.48 2.86 -16.24
C SER A 260 10.82 3.25 -15.63
N PHE A 261 11.53 2.25 -15.11
CA PHE A 261 12.94 2.34 -14.83
C PHE A 261 13.76 2.07 -16.10
N VAL A 262 14.97 2.60 -16.18
CA VAL A 262 15.94 2.24 -17.23
C VAL A 262 16.18 0.71 -17.21
N SER A 263 16.38 0.10 -18.38
CA SER A 263 16.49 -1.35 -18.55
C SER A 263 17.69 -2.00 -17.84
N SER A 264 18.71 -1.21 -17.50
CA SER A 264 19.96 -1.67 -16.89
C SER A 264 19.87 -1.96 -15.39
N VAL A 265 18.75 -1.63 -14.73
CA VAL A 265 18.61 -1.80 -13.28
C VAL A 265 18.04 -3.15 -12.87
N VAL A 266 18.26 -3.51 -11.62
CA VAL A 266 17.63 -4.66 -10.97
C VAL A 266 16.48 -4.17 -10.12
N THR A 267 15.30 -4.69 -10.39
CA THR A 267 14.08 -4.40 -9.62
C THR A 267 13.53 -5.67 -9.00
N ARG A 268 12.69 -5.49 -7.96
CA ARG A 268 11.98 -6.59 -7.29
C ARG A 268 10.50 -6.27 -7.20
N PRO A 269 9.62 -7.26 -7.37
CA PRO A 269 8.17 -7.10 -7.29
C PRO A 269 7.67 -7.27 -5.84
N TRP A 270 8.20 -6.50 -4.90
CA TRP A 270 7.91 -6.67 -3.47
C TRP A 270 6.73 -5.84 -2.98
N LEU A 271 6.29 -4.87 -3.76
CA LEU A 271 5.21 -3.98 -3.34
C LEU A 271 3.87 -4.70 -3.21
N GLY A 272 3.16 -4.40 -2.14
CA GLY A 272 1.84 -4.95 -1.85
C GLY A 272 1.80 -6.40 -1.36
N ARG A 273 2.92 -7.09 -1.29
CA ARG A 273 3.02 -8.48 -0.80
C ARG A 273 2.99 -8.56 0.72
N ARG A 274 2.70 -9.75 1.26
CA ARG A 274 2.85 -10.11 2.68
C ARG A 274 2.18 -9.10 3.61
N TRP A 275 0.87 -8.88 3.45
CA TRP A 275 0.12 -7.91 4.25
C TRP A 275 0.30 -8.04 5.76
N ALA A 276 0.57 -9.25 6.24
CA ALA A 276 0.79 -9.54 7.65
C ALA A 276 2.22 -9.25 8.12
N ASP A 277 3.15 -8.95 7.19
CA ASP A 277 4.54 -8.68 7.48
C ASP A 277 4.76 -7.21 7.80
N GLY A 278 5.19 -6.92 9.02
CA GLY A 278 5.50 -5.58 9.50
C GLY A 278 6.81 -4.98 8.96
N MET A 279 7.48 -5.64 8.00
CA MET A 279 8.64 -5.04 7.34
C MET A 279 8.22 -3.78 6.58
N TYR A 280 9.02 -2.73 6.66
CA TYR A 280 8.70 -1.41 6.09
C TYR A 280 8.31 -1.45 4.62
N ILE A 281 9.02 -2.24 3.85
CA ILE A 281 8.74 -2.40 2.42
C ILE A 281 7.37 -3.01 2.12
N TYR A 282 6.77 -3.75 3.06
CA TYR A 282 5.48 -4.40 2.88
C TYR A 282 4.32 -3.65 3.53
N SER A 283 4.55 -2.98 4.67
CA SER A 283 3.50 -2.45 5.53
C SER A 283 3.48 -0.92 5.65
N SER A 284 4.50 -0.22 5.14
CA SER A 284 4.61 1.22 5.33
C SER A 284 5.01 1.98 4.08
N PHE A 285 4.91 3.33 4.18
CA PHE A 285 5.39 4.29 3.21
C PHE A 285 6.09 5.46 3.89
N ASN A 286 6.81 6.26 3.11
CA ASN A 286 7.37 7.53 3.55
C ASN A 286 7.05 8.68 2.57
N THR A 287 7.15 9.92 3.07
CA THR A 287 6.83 11.14 2.35
C THR A 287 8.09 11.87 1.86
N VAL A 288 9.04 11.11 1.33
CA VAL A 288 10.34 11.62 0.83
C VAL A 288 10.25 12.01 -0.64
N LEU A 289 9.50 11.24 -1.44
CA LEU A 289 9.24 11.50 -2.85
C LEU A 289 7.74 11.68 -3.11
N PRO A 290 7.34 12.45 -4.13
CA PRO A 290 5.94 12.73 -4.42
C PRO A 290 5.15 11.45 -4.75
N PRO A 291 3.82 11.46 -4.59
CA PRO A 291 2.98 10.35 -5.01
C PRO A 291 3.25 9.89 -6.44
N ASN A 292 3.11 8.60 -6.70
CA ASN A 292 3.37 7.96 -8.00
C ASN A 292 4.83 8.00 -8.48
N SER A 293 5.78 8.32 -7.60
CA SER A 293 7.20 8.30 -7.90
C SER A 293 7.82 6.90 -7.71
N VAL A 294 9.13 6.81 -7.87
CA VAL A 294 9.90 5.57 -7.78
C VAL A 294 9.99 5.01 -6.37
N HIS A 295 10.21 3.71 -6.26
CA HIS A 295 10.55 3.03 -5.01
C HIS A 295 11.97 2.49 -5.09
N CYS A 296 12.72 2.56 -3.99
CA CYS A 296 14.06 1.99 -3.95
C CYS A 296 14.44 1.44 -2.58
N ILE A 297 15.41 0.53 -2.57
CA ILE A 297 15.96 -0.10 -1.38
C ILE A 297 17.47 -0.26 -1.50
N TYR A 298 18.16 -0.16 -0.36
CA TYR A 298 19.62 -0.14 -0.29
C TYR A 298 20.28 -1.39 -0.90
N SER A 299 19.71 -2.57 -0.67
CA SER A 299 20.29 -3.82 -1.15
C SER A 299 19.23 -4.75 -1.76
N THR A 300 19.57 -6.00 -1.96
CA THR A 300 18.65 -7.06 -2.39
C THR A 300 17.93 -7.74 -1.22
N SER A 301 18.12 -7.28 0.02
CA SER A 301 17.40 -7.71 1.21
C SER A 301 16.19 -6.80 1.46
N ASP A 302 15.05 -7.39 1.84
CA ASP A 302 13.83 -6.68 2.20
C ASP A 302 13.91 -5.98 3.58
N ALA A 303 14.97 -6.23 4.33
CA ALA A 303 15.21 -5.70 5.68
C ALA A 303 16.00 -4.39 5.70
N GLU A 304 16.28 -3.81 4.56
CA GLU A 304 17.12 -2.66 4.42
C GLU A 304 16.34 -1.34 4.33
N ARG A 305 17.09 -0.24 4.43
CA ARG A 305 16.57 1.11 4.26
C ARG A 305 15.90 1.27 2.90
N SER A 306 14.68 1.82 2.88
CA SER A 306 13.90 1.96 1.66
C SER A 306 13.15 3.27 1.56
N ILE A 307 12.90 3.70 0.34
CA ILE A 307 11.88 4.67 -0.02
C ILE A 307 10.72 3.90 -0.64
N VAL A 308 9.57 4.00 0.00
CA VAL A 308 8.31 3.45 -0.49
C VAL A 308 7.33 4.61 -0.61
N THR A 309 7.03 4.97 -1.83
CA THR A 309 6.24 6.14 -2.16
C THR A 309 4.75 5.76 -2.24
N PRO A 310 3.83 6.55 -1.67
CA PRO A 310 2.40 6.40 -1.98
C PRO A 310 2.13 6.51 -3.47
N GLY A 311 1.16 5.74 -3.93
CA GLY A 311 0.80 5.75 -5.34
C GLY A 311 -0.52 5.04 -5.58
N SER A 312 -1.10 5.29 -6.73
CA SER A 312 -2.35 4.64 -7.14
C SER A 312 -2.49 4.58 -8.66
N TYR A 313 -3.52 3.89 -9.12
CA TYR A 313 -3.97 3.92 -10.51
C TYR A 313 -5.05 4.97 -10.76
N HIS A 314 -5.41 5.76 -9.76
CA HIS A 314 -6.24 6.95 -9.93
C HIS A 314 -5.46 8.03 -10.67
N SER A 315 -6.12 8.77 -11.56
CA SER A 315 -5.45 9.81 -12.35
C SER A 315 -5.00 10.97 -11.47
N GLY A 316 -3.73 11.34 -11.55
CA GLY A 316 -3.15 12.57 -11.03
C GLY A 316 -2.81 12.59 -9.54
N GLY A 317 -2.86 11.45 -8.83
CA GLY A 317 -2.48 11.43 -7.42
C GLY A 317 -2.93 10.19 -6.65
N VAL A 318 -3.08 10.32 -5.35
CA VAL A 318 -3.31 9.22 -4.41
C VAL A 318 -4.32 9.61 -3.33
N ASN A 319 -5.16 8.66 -2.89
CA ASN A 319 -5.98 8.86 -1.69
C ASN A 319 -5.13 8.58 -0.45
N VAL A 320 -5.25 9.43 0.55
CA VAL A 320 -4.57 9.32 1.84
C VAL A 320 -5.54 9.55 2.99
N SER A 321 -5.32 8.90 4.11
CA SER A 321 -6.03 9.11 5.36
C SER A 321 -5.15 9.90 6.33
N PHE A 322 -5.75 10.83 7.05
CA PHE A 322 -5.12 11.58 8.14
C PHE A 322 -5.44 10.93 9.49
N CYS A 323 -4.70 11.34 10.52
CA CYS A 323 -4.85 10.78 11.87
C CYS A 323 -6.20 11.14 12.52
N ASP A 324 -6.91 12.16 12.04
CA ASP A 324 -8.28 12.50 12.44
C ASP A 324 -9.36 11.63 11.76
N GLY A 325 -8.96 10.68 10.89
CA GLY A 325 -9.85 9.83 10.11
C GLY A 325 -10.41 10.48 8.85
N SER A 326 -10.04 11.72 8.52
CA SER A 326 -10.37 12.33 7.24
C SER A 326 -9.59 11.68 6.09
N VAL A 327 -10.19 11.66 4.90
CA VAL A 327 -9.53 11.14 3.68
C VAL A 327 -9.52 12.24 2.63
N ARG A 328 -8.35 12.48 2.05
CA ARG A 328 -8.15 13.49 1.00
C ARG A 328 -7.41 12.88 -0.18
N PHE A 329 -7.60 13.48 -1.33
CA PHE A 329 -6.82 13.15 -2.52
C PHE A 329 -5.67 14.13 -2.66
N ILE A 330 -4.45 13.59 -2.72
CA ILE A 330 -3.23 14.39 -2.85
C ILE A 330 -2.72 14.26 -4.29
N SER A 331 -2.46 15.41 -4.90
CA SER A 331 -1.87 15.47 -6.25
C SER A 331 -0.44 14.94 -6.26
N GLU A 332 -0.07 14.27 -7.35
CA GLU A 332 1.32 13.89 -7.61
C GLU A 332 2.25 15.09 -7.89
N THR A 333 1.68 16.29 -8.05
CA THR A 333 2.41 17.56 -8.22
C THR A 333 2.54 18.36 -6.92
N ILE A 334 2.22 17.76 -5.76
CA ILE A 334 2.41 18.40 -4.45
C ILE A 334 3.86 18.82 -4.26
N ASP A 335 4.08 19.93 -3.56
CA ASP A 335 5.44 20.38 -3.21
C ASP A 335 6.16 19.34 -2.35
N CYS A 336 7.28 18.86 -2.87
CA CYS A 336 8.14 17.84 -2.25
C CYS A 336 9.52 18.40 -1.85
N GLY A 337 9.71 19.70 -1.88
CA GLY A 337 10.93 20.35 -1.43
C GLY A 337 12.21 19.79 -2.06
N ASP A 338 13.22 19.51 -1.24
CA ASP A 338 14.56 19.12 -1.67
C ASP A 338 14.80 17.60 -1.63
N SER A 339 14.70 16.95 -2.78
CA SER A 339 15.01 15.51 -2.91
C SER A 339 16.52 15.18 -2.78
N SER A 340 17.39 16.17 -2.77
CA SER A 340 18.83 16.02 -2.56
C SER A 340 19.22 16.08 -1.07
N ALA A 341 18.28 16.40 -0.18
CA ALA A 341 18.51 16.41 1.26
C ALA A 341 18.97 15.05 1.77
N ASN A 342 19.96 15.07 2.65
CA ASN A 342 20.44 13.86 3.30
C ASN A 342 19.46 13.41 4.38
N ASN A 343 18.76 12.30 4.17
CA ASN A 343 17.75 11.81 5.09
C ASN A 343 18.31 11.49 6.50
N ASP A 344 19.59 11.15 6.64
CA ASP A 344 20.23 10.88 7.93
C ASP A 344 20.32 12.13 8.82
N ASP A 345 20.23 13.33 8.26
CA ASP A 345 20.26 14.56 9.02
C ASP A 345 18.94 14.85 9.74
N TYR A 346 17.85 14.27 9.28
CA TYR A 346 16.49 14.49 9.79
C TYR A 346 15.93 13.30 10.56
N ARG A 347 16.33 12.08 10.19
CA ARG A 347 15.86 10.82 10.73
C ARG A 347 15.98 10.74 12.26
N GLY A 348 14.85 10.58 12.95
CA GLY A 348 14.79 10.53 14.42
C GLY A 348 15.12 11.84 15.12
N LYS A 349 15.13 12.94 14.40
CA LYS A 349 15.37 14.28 14.94
C LYS A 349 14.09 15.12 14.80
N GLY A 350 13.96 16.14 15.64
CA GLY A 350 12.93 17.17 15.49
C GLY A 350 13.27 18.15 14.35
N GLY A 351 12.36 19.05 14.09
CA GLY A 351 12.50 20.14 13.12
C GLY A 351 11.80 19.87 11.79
N LYS A 352 11.66 20.92 10.99
CA LYS A 352 10.90 20.91 9.75
C LYS A 352 11.43 19.91 8.74
N SER A 353 10.51 19.35 7.96
CA SER A 353 10.84 18.46 6.85
C SER A 353 11.54 19.22 5.71
N PRO A 354 12.60 18.66 5.10
CA PRO A 354 13.17 19.23 3.90
C PRO A 354 12.33 18.95 2.64
N TYR A 355 11.34 18.07 2.75
CA TYR A 355 10.54 17.58 1.63
C TYR A 355 9.23 18.35 1.43
N GLY A 356 9.26 19.66 1.64
CA GLY A 356 8.16 20.58 1.38
C GLY A 356 6.86 20.21 2.11
N VAL A 357 5.74 20.56 1.50
CA VAL A 357 4.40 20.26 2.04
C VAL A 357 4.17 18.76 2.18
N TRP A 358 4.65 17.95 1.24
CA TRP A 358 4.52 16.51 1.27
C TRP A 358 5.23 15.87 2.48
N GLY A 359 6.46 16.30 2.74
CA GLY A 359 7.20 15.86 3.92
C GLY A 359 6.54 16.31 5.22
N ALA A 360 6.09 17.57 5.27
CA ALA A 360 5.46 18.17 6.43
C ALA A 360 4.20 17.43 6.89
N ILE A 361 3.32 17.04 5.96
CA ILE A 361 2.14 16.24 6.33
C ILE A 361 2.48 14.80 6.74
N GLY A 362 3.70 14.34 6.46
CA GLY A 362 4.20 13.05 6.90
C GLY A 362 4.68 13.05 8.34
N THR A 363 5.17 14.18 8.85
CA THR A 363 5.71 14.29 10.20
C THR A 363 4.61 14.43 11.24
N ALA A 364 4.86 13.95 12.45
CA ALA A 364 3.89 13.97 13.55
C ALA A 364 4.21 15.01 14.62
N ASN A 365 5.49 15.42 14.76
CA ASN A 365 5.96 16.31 15.81
C ASN A 365 7.16 17.17 15.38
N ALA A 366 7.13 17.66 14.16
CA ALA A 366 8.17 18.51 13.59
C ALA A 366 7.94 20.02 13.83
N GLY A 367 6.80 20.40 14.39
CA GLY A 367 6.38 21.79 14.58
C GLY A 367 5.81 22.41 13.30
N GLU A 368 5.17 21.61 12.46
CA GLU A 368 4.63 21.98 11.15
C GLU A 368 3.09 22.03 11.20
N THR A 369 2.56 23.08 11.82
CA THR A 369 1.11 23.23 12.08
C THR A 369 0.35 24.00 10.99
N ASP A 370 1.04 24.89 10.26
CA ASP A 370 0.45 25.73 9.22
C ASP A 370 0.69 25.17 7.82
N ILE A 371 -0.02 24.07 7.52
CA ILE A 371 0.10 23.37 6.23
C ILE A 371 -1.15 23.67 5.41
N THR A 372 -0.96 24.26 4.22
CA THR A 372 -2.03 24.44 3.22
C THR A 372 -1.87 23.40 2.11
N LEU A 373 -2.88 22.53 1.95
CA LEU A 373 -2.98 21.48 0.91
C LEU A 373 -3.78 21.96 -0.30
#